data_9a31eba65641270ea249b7fdd29d0322
#
_entry.id   9a31eba65641270ea249b7fdd29d0322
#
_cell.length_a   1.000
_cell.length_b   1.000
_cell.length_c   1.000
_cell.angle_alpha   90.00
_cell.angle_beta   90.00
_cell.angle_gamma   90.00
#
_symmetry.space_group_name_H-M   'P 1'
#
loop_
_entity.id
_entity.type
_entity.pdbx_description
1 polymer ?
#
loop_
_entity_poly.entity_id
_entity_poly.type
_entity_poly.pdbx_seq_one_letter_code
_entity_poly.pdbx_strand_id
1 'polypeptide(L)'
;MEGPPLEVLKSSSPVKHSTFWLFMGLAVLVGLLTGGLVLYLHRRKRHIPTDDPIKALEPDKKLSVSNSNTIFLFGDFQIFDRDGADITKLFTPLLKELFLLLLVNSVKNGRGLYAEKLDEILWFGRSEQSVRNNRSVNMAKLKSILESIEHCQLLKEAGYWKLEFDYDFWYVDYHSYLDLIQAKEKLDEQHIRLLFELAQRGNFLSNHNYEWLDQFKAEISNEVIDVFLIYAHSAKAHNPEFLIQIANFVFNFDQVSEEAMIIKCRALSSLGKHSLAKKAFDVFIKDYRLIYNEDFNKNFNEII
;
A
#
# COMPACT_ATOMS: atom_id res chain seq x y z
N MET A 1 -76.70 20.82 59.08
CA MET A 1 -76.80 21.97 58.16
C MET A 1 -75.43 22.13 57.49
N GLU A 2 -75.39 21.76 56.28
CA GLU A 2 -74.21 21.62 55.45
C GLU A 2 -73.79 22.98 54.89
N GLY A 3 -72.46 23.21 54.91
CA GLY A 3 -71.85 24.33 54.23
C GLY A 3 -71.22 23.86 52.93
N PRO A 4 -71.11 24.67 51.87
CA PRO A 4 -70.76 24.27 50.53
C PRO A 4 -69.22 24.07 50.36
N PRO A 5 -68.77 23.27 49.36
CA PRO A 5 -67.39 22.87 49.19
C PRO A 5 -66.55 23.96 48.53
N LEU A 6 -65.29 24.01 48.93
CA LEU A 6 -64.22 24.86 48.35
C LEU A 6 -63.80 24.41 47.01
N GLU A 7 -63.90 25.25 46.00
CA GLU A 7 -63.29 25.10 44.66
C GLU A 7 -61.79 25.20 44.75
N VAL A 8 -61.15 24.19 44.24
CA VAL A 8 -59.67 24.16 44.06
C VAL A 8 -59.32 24.79 42.71
N LEU A 9 -58.75 25.96 42.76
CA LEU A 9 -58.20 26.66 41.62
C LEU A 9 -56.94 25.89 41.10
N LYS A 10 -57.04 25.31 39.92
CA LYS A 10 -55.86 24.76 39.19
C LYS A 10 -55.03 25.91 38.64
N SER A 11 -53.90 26.13 39.21
CA SER A 11 -52.83 26.97 38.64
C SER A 11 -52.23 26.29 37.41
N SER A 12 -52.45 26.80 36.21
CA SER A 12 -51.78 26.44 35.00
C SER A 12 -50.44 27.20 34.91
N SER A 13 -49.35 26.52 35.09
CA SER A 13 -48.03 27.09 34.84
C SER A 13 -47.77 27.21 33.32
N PRO A 14 -47.20 28.32 32.82
CA PRO A 14 -46.91 28.48 31.40
C PRO A 14 -45.71 27.61 31.00
N VAL A 15 -45.93 26.75 30.02
CA VAL A 15 -44.91 25.91 29.39
C VAL A 15 -43.87 26.83 28.78
N LYS A 16 -42.59 26.66 29.18
CA LYS A 16 -41.44 27.41 28.70
C LYS A 16 -41.16 27.08 27.22
N HIS A 17 -41.75 27.77 26.28
CA HIS A 17 -41.41 27.74 24.86
C HIS A 17 -39.98 28.27 24.54
N SER A 18 -39.40 29.01 25.46
CA SER A 18 -38.08 29.67 25.26
C SER A 18 -36.89 28.68 25.21
N THR A 19 -36.94 27.61 26.00
CA THR A 19 -35.81 26.64 26.05
C THR A 19 -35.75 25.73 24.83
N PHE A 20 -36.86 25.39 24.22
CA PHE A 20 -36.89 24.57 22.99
C PHE A 20 -36.20 25.28 21.82
N TRP A 21 -36.43 26.55 21.61
CA TRP A 21 -35.79 27.35 20.56
C TRP A 21 -34.29 27.53 20.80
N LEU A 22 -33.85 27.60 22.07
CA LEU A 22 -32.41 27.63 22.41
C LEU A 22 -31.69 26.30 22.07
N PHE A 23 -32.32 25.17 22.36
CA PHE A 23 -31.75 23.86 22.02
C PHE A 23 -31.73 23.64 20.49
N MET A 24 -32.75 24.07 19.77
CA MET A 24 -32.79 24.00 18.32
C MET A 24 -31.73 24.90 17.67
N GLY A 25 -31.52 26.12 18.19
CA GLY A 25 -30.45 27.01 17.75
C GLY A 25 -29.05 26.44 18.00
N LEU A 26 -28.85 25.80 19.17
CA LEU A 26 -27.60 25.16 19.52
C LEU A 26 -27.31 23.95 18.60
N ALA A 27 -28.29 23.12 18.29
CA ALA A 27 -28.15 21.98 17.39
C ALA A 27 -27.79 22.40 15.96
N VAL A 28 -28.38 23.47 15.44
CA VAL A 28 -28.05 24.06 14.14
C VAL A 28 -26.61 24.60 14.14
N LEU A 29 -26.19 25.27 15.21
CA LEU A 29 -24.84 25.82 15.33
C LEU A 29 -23.78 24.70 15.36
N VAL A 30 -24.04 23.63 16.10
CA VAL A 30 -23.14 22.44 16.15
C VAL A 30 -23.10 21.76 14.78
N GLY A 31 -24.24 21.63 14.08
CA GLY A 31 -24.27 21.08 12.71
C GLY A 31 -23.50 21.92 11.71
N LEU A 32 -23.56 23.24 11.80
CA LEU A 32 -22.78 24.15 10.93
C LEU A 32 -21.26 24.08 11.25
N LEU A 33 -20.88 23.99 12.52
CA LEU A 33 -19.49 23.87 12.93
C LEU A 33 -18.88 22.52 12.51
N THR A 34 -19.63 21.41 12.69
CA THR A 34 -19.15 20.08 12.25
C THR A 34 -19.11 19.98 10.74
N GLY A 35 -20.12 20.46 10.03
CA GLY A 35 -20.13 20.52 8.56
C GLY A 35 -19.01 21.42 8.01
N GLY A 36 -18.79 22.58 8.63
CA GLY A 36 -17.69 23.49 8.31
C GLY A 36 -16.31 22.85 8.54
N LEU A 37 -16.15 22.13 9.66
CA LEU A 37 -14.91 21.41 9.96
C LEU A 37 -14.65 20.27 8.96
N VAL A 38 -15.66 19.49 8.61
CA VAL A 38 -15.54 18.42 7.61
C VAL A 38 -15.20 18.99 6.23
N LEU A 39 -15.84 20.08 5.82
CA LEU A 39 -15.53 20.78 4.56
C LEU A 39 -14.14 21.41 4.60
N TYR A 40 -13.72 21.97 5.74
CA TYR A 40 -12.37 22.52 5.93
C TYR A 40 -11.31 21.40 5.83
N LEU A 41 -11.53 20.26 6.51
CA LEU A 41 -10.61 19.12 6.45
C LEU A 41 -10.58 18.48 5.06
N HIS A 42 -11.73 18.44 4.35
CA HIS A 42 -11.80 17.95 2.97
C HIS A 42 -11.11 18.90 1.97
N ARG A 43 -11.24 20.21 2.17
CA ARG A 43 -10.51 21.22 1.38
C ARG A 43 -9.01 21.23 1.70
N ARG A 44 -8.64 21.00 2.96
CA ARG A 44 -7.23 20.89 3.36
C ARG A 44 -6.52 19.67 2.74
N LYS A 45 -7.25 18.55 2.52
CA LYS A 45 -6.74 17.40 1.76
C LYS A 45 -6.61 17.68 0.25
N ARG A 46 -7.28 18.71 -0.28
CA ARG A 46 -7.21 19.07 -1.72
C ARG A 46 -6.20 20.17 -2.04
N HIS A 47 -5.60 20.82 -1.06
CA HIS A 47 -4.59 21.85 -1.24
C HIS A 47 -3.25 21.45 -0.61
N ILE A 48 -2.67 20.37 -1.12
CA ILE A 48 -1.24 20.34 -1.33
C ILE A 48 -1.08 21.01 -2.71
N PRO A 49 -0.45 22.16 -2.82
CA PRO A 49 -0.11 22.69 -4.12
C PRO A 49 0.97 21.77 -4.70
N THR A 50 0.59 20.85 -5.56
CA THR A 50 1.51 20.20 -6.49
C THR A 50 1.75 21.14 -7.67
N ASP A 51 2.12 22.37 -7.36
CA ASP A 51 2.77 23.25 -8.31
C ASP A 51 4.29 23.11 -8.14
N ASP A 52 4.80 21.90 -8.40
CA ASP A 52 6.14 21.75 -8.92
C ASP A 52 6.06 22.00 -10.44
N PRO A 53 6.73 23.01 -10.98
CA PRO A 53 6.86 23.19 -12.43
C PRO A 53 7.90 22.22 -13.01
N ILE A 54 8.06 21.05 -12.42
CA ILE A 54 8.65 19.91 -13.09
C ILE A 54 7.50 19.37 -13.95
N LYS A 55 7.40 19.87 -15.20
CA LYS A 55 6.75 19.16 -16.27
C LYS A 55 7.00 17.67 -16.00
N ALA A 56 5.93 16.93 -15.77
CA ALA A 56 5.99 15.49 -15.83
C ALA A 56 6.77 15.20 -17.11
N LEU A 57 7.99 14.70 -16.97
CA LEU A 57 8.70 14.09 -18.06
C LEU A 57 7.72 12.99 -18.50
N GLU A 58 7.20 13.14 -19.71
CA GLU A 58 6.37 12.10 -20.30
C GLU A 58 7.13 10.81 -20.08
N PRO A 59 6.49 9.78 -19.49
CA PRO A 59 7.18 8.52 -19.30
C PRO A 59 7.55 8.06 -20.70
N ASP A 60 8.85 8.12 -21.01
CA ASP A 60 9.39 7.54 -22.23
C ASP A 60 8.82 6.13 -22.33
N LYS A 61 7.98 5.97 -23.37
CA LYS A 61 7.48 4.73 -23.88
C LYS A 61 7.18 3.71 -22.75
N LYS A 62 6.00 3.83 -22.11
CA LYS A 62 5.40 2.71 -21.41
C LYS A 62 5.76 1.46 -22.20
N LEU A 63 6.59 0.60 -21.64
CA LEU A 63 6.67 -0.77 -22.11
C LEU A 63 5.22 -1.25 -22.14
N SER A 64 4.64 -1.30 -23.32
CA SER A 64 3.41 -2.03 -23.56
C SER A 64 3.81 -3.50 -23.46
N VAL A 65 4.07 -3.95 -22.23
CA VAL A 65 4.07 -5.37 -21.95
C VAL A 65 2.67 -5.80 -22.36
N SER A 66 2.59 -6.58 -23.44
CA SER A 66 1.40 -7.38 -23.66
C SER A 66 1.11 -8.02 -22.31
N ASN A 67 -0.01 -7.71 -21.68
CA ASN A 67 -0.35 -8.27 -20.36
C ASN A 67 -0.64 -9.79 -20.46
N SER A 68 -0.19 -10.46 -21.52
CA SER A 68 -0.38 -11.89 -21.74
C SER A 68 0.42 -12.67 -20.69
N ASN A 69 -0.20 -13.68 -20.08
CA ASN A 69 0.40 -14.53 -19.07
C ASN A 69 1.13 -13.74 -17.97
N THR A 70 0.44 -12.80 -17.38
CA THR A 70 1.04 -11.86 -16.43
C THR A 70 0.33 -11.89 -15.08
N ILE A 71 1.09 -11.94 -14.01
CA ILE A 71 0.61 -11.81 -12.63
C ILE A 71 1.29 -10.60 -12.00
N PHE A 72 0.47 -9.66 -11.53
CA PHE A 72 0.92 -8.51 -10.76
C PHE A 72 0.52 -8.65 -9.29
N LEU A 73 1.52 -8.49 -8.41
CA LEU A 73 1.38 -8.45 -6.96
C LEU A 73 1.80 -7.09 -6.36
N PHE A 74 2.59 -6.31 -7.10
CA PHE A 74 2.84 -4.91 -6.75
C PHE A 74 1.64 -4.05 -7.18
N GLY A 75 1.06 -3.30 -6.23
CA GLY A 75 -0.24 -2.68 -6.37
C GLY A 75 -1.36 -3.67 -6.06
N ASP A 76 -2.41 -3.65 -6.88
CA ASP A 76 -3.52 -4.59 -6.76
C ASP A 76 -3.20 -5.92 -7.42
N PHE A 77 -3.67 -7.01 -6.82
CA PHE A 77 -3.58 -8.32 -7.46
C PHE A 77 -4.33 -8.32 -8.79
N GLN A 78 -3.62 -8.66 -9.87
CA GLN A 78 -4.16 -8.85 -11.20
C GLN A 78 -3.52 -10.08 -11.85
N ILE A 79 -4.32 -10.84 -12.58
CA ILE A 79 -3.86 -11.97 -13.38
C ILE A 79 -4.49 -11.92 -14.77
N PHE A 80 -3.64 -12.00 -15.79
CA PHE A 80 -4.03 -11.94 -17.19
C PHE A 80 -3.63 -13.26 -17.86
N ASP A 81 -4.53 -13.80 -18.65
CA ASP A 81 -4.28 -15.01 -19.45
C ASP A 81 -3.41 -14.74 -20.67
N ARG A 82 -3.23 -15.78 -21.51
CA ARG A 82 -2.43 -15.67 -22.73
C ARG A 82 -2.97 -14.67 -23.75
N ASP A 83 -4.27 -14.42 -23.74
CA ASP A 83 -4.93 -13.48 -24.65
C ASP A 83 -4.93 -12.04 -24.08
N GLY A 84 -4.39 -11.86 -22.87
CA GLY A 84 -4.35 -10.59 -22.15
C GLY A 84 -5.68 -10.23 -21.48
N ALA A 85 -6.60 -11.20 -21.33
CA ALA A 85 -7.85 -10.98 -20.61
C ALA A 85 -7.64 -11.03 -19.10
N ASP A 86 -8.22 -10.07 -18.38
CA ASP A 86 -8.20 -10.04 -16.90
C ASP A 86 -9.12 -11.13 -16.34
N ILE A 87 -8.53 -12.18 -15.81
CA ILE A 87 -9.19 -13.31 -15.17
C ILE A 87 -9.23 -13.22 -13.64
N THR A 88 -8.83 -12.11 -13.05
CA THR A 88 -8.82 -11.89 -11.58
C THR A 88 -10.19 -12.17 -10.95
N LYS A 89 -11.27 -11.92 -11.70
CA LYS A 89 -12.66 -12.13 -11.25
C LYS A 89 -13.07 -13.60 -11.10
N LEU A 90 -12.31 -14.53 -11.67
CA LEU A 90 -12.57 -15.98 -11.49
C LEU A 90 -12.26 -16.44 -10.05
N PHE A 91 -11.46 -15.67 -9.33
CA PHE A 91 -11.06 -15.98 -7.96
C PHE A 91 -12.06 -15.39 -6.95
N THR A 92 -12.89 -16.23 -6.36
CA THR A 92 -13.69 -15.84 -5.19
C THR A 92 -12.77 -15.43 -4.03
N PRO A 93 -13.22 -14.68 -3.00
CA PRO A 93 -12.36 -14.21 -1.93
C PRO A 93 -11.45 -15.29 -1.31
N LEU A 94 -12.03 -16.44 -0.96
CA LEU A 94 -11.26 -17.55 -0.38
C LEU A 94 -10.31 -18.21 -1.39
N LEU A 95 -10.72 -18.38 -2.66
CA LEU A 95 -9.84 -18.91 -3.69
C LEU A 95 -8.69 -17.95 -4.02
N LYS A 96 -8.94 -16.65 -3.95
CA LYS A 96 -7.92 -15.62 -4.12
C LYS A 96 -6.89 -15.70 -2.98
N GLU A 97 -7.34 -15.76 -1.74
CA GLU A 97 -6.45 -15.89 -0.59
C GLU A 97 -5.62 -17.18 -0.68
N LEU A 98 -6.27 -18.33 -0.99
CA LEU A 98 -5.59 -19.59 -1.21
C LEU A 98 -4.53 -19.51 -2.32
N PHE A 99 -4.88 -18.93 -3.47
CA PHE A 99 -3.98 -18.76 -4.59
C PHE A 99 -2.77 -17.88 -4.21
N LEU A 100 -3.02 -16.71 -3.62
CA LEU A 100 -1.97 -15.77 -3.21
C LEU A 100 -1.04 -16.38 -2.16
N LEU A 101 -1.59 -17.08 -1.17
CA LEU A 101 -0.82 -17.75 -0.13
C LEU A 101 0.12 -18.82 -0.73
N LEU A 102 -0.39 -19.62 -1.67
CA LEU A 102 0.43 -20.60 -2.38
C LEU A 102 1.44 -19.94 -3.31
N LEU A 103 1.03 -18.93 -4.08
CA LEU A 103 1.89 -18.22 -5.03
C LEU A 103 3.09 -17.60 -4.33
N VAL A 104 2.84 -16.76 -3.32
CA VAL A 104 3.91 -16.03 -2.63
C VAL A 104 4.93 -17.00 -2.02
N ASN A 105 4.45 -18.08 -1.36
CA ASN A 105 5.35 -19.08 -0.79
C ASN A 105 6.08 -19.90 -1.86
N SER A 106 5.41 -20.29 -2.96
CA SER A 106 6.05 -21.06 -4.03
C SER A 106 7.15 -20.26 -4.72
N VAL A 107 6.92 -18.99 -5.00
CA VAL A 107 7.90 -18.10 -5.63
C VAL A 107 9.08 -17.82 -4.67
N LYS A 108 8.78 -17.54 -3.37
CA LYS A 108 9.81 -17.20 -2.38
C LYS A 108 10.79 -18.34 -2.08
N ASN A 109 10.29 -19.58 -1.93
CA ASN A 109 11.07 -20.69 -1.41
C ASN A 109 11.18 -21.91 -2.35
N GLY A 110 10.47 -21.91 -3.49
CA GLY A 110 10.43 -23.01 -4.47
C GLY A 110 9.71 -24.27 -4.01
N ARG A 111 9.28 -24.33 -2.73
CA ARG A 111 8.63 -25.53 -2.12
C ARG A 111 7.14 -25.34 -1.91
N GLY A 112 6.68 -24.06 -1.88
CA GLY A 112 5.30 -23.75 -1.54
C GLY A 112 5.02 -23.78 -0.04
N LEU A 113 3.82 -24.22 0.35
CA LEU A 113 3.36 -24.19 1.75
C LEU A 113 2.95 -25.59 2.23
N TYR A 114 3.35 -25.95 3.44
CA TYR A 114 2.97 -27.21 4.06
C TYR A 114 1.46 -27.25 4.35
N ALA A 115 0.84 -28.40 4.11
CA ALA A 115 -0.62 -28.52 4.15
C ALA A 115 -1.24 -28.14 5.50
N GLU A 116 -0.57 -28.49 6.62
CA GLU A 116 -1.06 -28.14 7.97
C GLU A 116 -1.01 -26.63 8.20
N LYS A 117 0.05 -25.94 7.72
CA LYS A 117 0.14 -24.49 7.84
C LYS A 117 -0.91 -23.77 6.99
N LEU A 118 -1.20 -24.31 5.81
CA LEU A 118 -2.29 -23.83 4.97
C LEU A 118 -3.64 -23.95 5.69
N ASP A 119 -3.88 -25.11 6.32
CA ASP A 119 -5.11 -25.38 7.08
C ASP A 119 -5.27 -24.43 8.26
N GLU A 120 -4.17 -24.19 8.99
CA GLU A 120 -4.13 -23.25 10.13
C GLU A 120 -4.51 -21.82 9.69
N ILE A 121 -3.98 -21.37 8.57
CA ILE A 121 -4.23 -20.01 8.10
C ILE A 121 -5.65 -19.84 7.58
N LEU A 122 -6.12 -20.76 6.72
CA LEU A 122 -7.39 -20.56 5.99
C LEU A 122 -8.62 -21.07 6.74
N TRP A 123 -8.45 -22.03 7.65
CA TRP A 123 -9.56 -22.70 8.32
C TRP A 123 -9.37 -22.86 9.83
N PHE A 124 -8.67 -21.92 10.44
CA PHE A 124 -8.45 -21.90 11.89
C PHE A 124 -9.75 -22.13 12.68
N GLY A 125 -9.69 -22.95 13.74
CA GLY A 125 -10.80 -23.22 14.66
C GLY A 125 -11.91 -24.11 14.10
N ARG A 126 -11.76 -24.70 12.89
CA ARG A 126 -12.73 -25.67 12.35
C ARG A 126 -12.33 -27.10 12.71
N SER A 127 -13.32 -28.01 12.69
CA SER A 127 -13.05 -29.45 12.91
C SER A 127 -12.17 -30.00 11.78
N GLU A 128 -11.34 -31.00 12.07
CA GLU A 128 -10.45 -31.63 11.08
C GLU A 128 -11.20 -32.12 9.83
N GLN A 129 -12.39 -32.73 10.01
CA GLN A 129 -13.19 -33.21 8.89
C GLN A 129 -13.65 -32.05 8.01
N SER A 130 -14.07 -30.93 8.61
CA SER A 130 -14.44 -29.72 7.89
C SER A 130 -13.26 -29.12 7.12
N VAL A 131 -12.08 -29.06 7.75
CA VAL A 131 -10.84 -28.58 7.13
C VAL A 131 -10.48 -29.42 5.90
N ARG A 132 -10.46 -30.76 6.04
CA ARG A 132 -10.13 -31.65 4.92
C ARG A 132 -11.10 -31.48 3.75
N ASN A 133 -12.40 -31.38 4.03
CA ASN A 133 -13.42 -31.18 2.99
C ASN A 133 -13.26 -29.83 2.30
N ASN A 134 -13.13 -28.76 3.08
CA ASN A 134 -12.94 -27.39 2.53
C ASN A 134 -11.67 -27.31 1.68
N ARG A 135 -10.55 -27.83 2.17
CA ARG A 135 -9.30 -27.88 1.41
C ARG A 135 -9.48 -28.64 0.10
N SER A 136 -10.06 -29.86 0.14
CA SER A 136 -10.26 -30.67 -1.06
C SER A 136 -11.09 -29.94 -2.11
N VAL A 137 -12.21 -29.35 -1.70
CA VAL A 137 -13.11 -28.62 -2.62
C VAL A 137 -12.43 -27.39 -3.20
N ASN A 138 -11.73 -26.59 -2.37
CA ASN A 138 -11.10 -25.35 -2.86
C ASN A 138 -9.86 -25.63 -3.72
N MET A 139 -9.08 -26.69 -3.40
CA MET A 139 -7.98 -27.12 -4.27
C MET A 139 -8.47 -27.61 -5.63
N ALA A 140 -9.57 -28.37 -5.68
CA ALA A 140 -10.18 -28.81 -6.94
C ALA A 140 -10.66 -27.61 -7.79
N LYS A 141 -11.30 -26.62 -7.16
CA LYS A 141 -11.72 -25.40 -7.85
C LYS A 141 -10.51 -24.59 -8.36
N LEU A 142 -9.48 -24.42 -7.52
CA LEU A 142 -8.25 -23.73 -7.92
C LEU A 142 -7.60 -24.46 -9.10
N LYS A 143 -7.47 -25.79 -9.01
CA LYS A 143 -6.91 -26.59 -10.11
C LYS A 143 -7.69 -26.39 -11.41
N SER A 144 -9.03 -26.39 -11.36
CA SER A 144 -9.87 -26.14 -12.55
C SER A 144 -9.63 -24.77 -13.17
N ILE A 145 -9.41 -23.72 -12.36
CA ILE A 145 -9.03 -22.39 -12.89
C ILE A 145 -7.65 -22.46 -13.55
N LEU A 146 -6.68 -23.10 -12.89
CA LEU A 146 -5.31 -23.19 -13.40
C LEU A 146 -5.21 -24.05 -14.66
N GLU A 147 -6.07 -25.07 -14.83
CA GLU A 147 -6.16 -25.86 -16.06
C GLU A 147 -6.68 -25.04 -17.26
N SER A 148 -7.39 -23.94 -17.00
CA SER A 148 -7.82 -23.01 -18.06
C SER A 148 -6.73 -22.04 -18.50
N ILE A 149 -5.65 -21.95 -17.73
CA ILE A 149 -4.47 -21.16 -18.03
C ILE A 149 -3.26 -22.10 -18.21
N GLU A 150 -2.63 -22.01 -19.37
CA GLU A 150 -1.54 -22.91 -19.73
C GLU A 150 -0.25 -22.60 -18.95
N HIS A 151 0.66 -23.53 -18.84
CA HIS A 151 2.01 -23.36 -18.23
C HIS A 151 2.02 -22.96 -16.73
N CYS A 152 0.93 -23.30 -16.00
CA CYS A 152 0.83 -23.17 -14.55
C CYS A 152 0.22 -24.44 -13.95
N GLN A 153 0.82 -24.99 -12.90
CA GLN A 153 0.36 -26.24 -12.28
C GLN A 153 0.30 -26.11 -10.76
N LEU A 154 -0.74 -26.76 -10.19
CA LEU A 154 -0.86 -26.96 -8.74
C LEU A 154 -0.37 -28.37 -8.40
N LEU A 155 0.74 -28.46 -7.69
CA LEU A 155 1.40 -29.71 -7.32
C LEU A 155 1.31 -29.95 -5.81
N LYS A 156 1.34 -31.25 -5.45
CA LYS A 156 1.48 -31.69 -4.05
C LYS A 156 2.66 -32.64 -3.93
N GLU A 157 3.70 -32.20 -3.24
CA GLU A 157 4.92 -32.99 -3.07
C GLU A 157 5.35 -33.01 -1.60
N ALA A 158 5.59 -34.20 -1.04
CA ALA A 158 6.07 -34.39 0.35
C ALA A 158 5.26 -33.60 1.41
N GLY A 159 3.94 -33.44 1.21
CA GLY A 159 3.06 -32.71 2.14
C GLY A 159 2.93 -31.23 1.85
N TYR A 160 3.72 -30.68 0.91
CA TYR A 160 3.64 -29.29 0.49
C TYR A 160 2.72 -29.14 -0.72
N TRP A 161 2.00 -28.04 -0.75
CA TRP A 161 1.28 -27.56 -1.92
C TRP A 161 2.06 -26.41 -2.54
N LYS A 162 2.36 -26.51 -3.83
CA LYS A 162 3.06 -25.46 -4.57
C LYS A 162 2.37 -25.13 -5.89
N LEU A 163 2.53 -23.90 -6.32
CA LEU A 163 2.27 -23.47 -7.68
C LEU A 163 3.60 -23.50 -8.44
N GLU A 164 3.59 -24.09 -9.61
CA GLU A 164 4.74 -24.12 -10.52
C GLU A 164 4.37 -23.41 -11.80
N PHE A 165 5.17 -22.42 -12.14
CA PHE A 165 5.02 -21.61 -13.35
C PHE A 165 6.19 -21.87 -14.28
N ASP A 166 5.91 -21.94 -15.56
CA ASP A 166 6.94 -21.85 -16.59
C ASP A 166 7.22 -20.37 -16.86
N TYR A 167 8.33 -19.86 -16.32
CA TYR A 167 8.69 -18.44 -16.43
C TYR A 167 9.16 -18.02 -17.82
N ASP A 168 9.33 -18.94 -18.76
CA ASP A 168 9.50 -18.59 -20.17
C ASP A 168 8.18 -18.11 -20.80
N PHE A 169 7.05 -18.48 -20.20
CA PHE A 169 5.70 -18.10 -20.64
C PHE A 169 5.01 -17.13 -19.70
N TRP A 170 5.30 -17.20 -18.38
CA TRP A 170 4.66 -16.40 -17.36
C TRP A 170 5.57 -15.31 -16.82
N TYR A 171 5.07 -14.08 -16.83
CA TYR A 171 5.65 -12.99 -16.07
C TYR A 171 4.95 -12.88 -14.71
N VAL A 172 5.72 -12.98 -13.62
CA VAL A 172 5.26 -12.75 -12.25
C VAL A 172 6.14 -11.67 -11.65
N ASP A 173 5.59 -10.50 -11.37
CA ASP A 173 6.36 -9.33 -10.90
C ASP A 173 7.10 -9.60 -9.59
N TYR A 174 6.54 -10.42 -8.71
CA TYR A 174 7.20 -10.86 -7.48
C TYR A 174 8.43 -11.77 -7.74
N HIS A 175 8.40 -12.60 -8.78
CA HIS A 175 9.57 -13.37 -9.18
C HIS A 175 10.68 -12.42 -9.66
N SER A 176 10.34 -11.48 -10.54
CA SER A 176 11.30 -10.48 -11.03
C SER A 176 11.86 -9.62 -9.89
N TYR A 177 11.05 -9.27 -8.90
CA TYR A 177 11.50 -8.61 -7.68
C TYR A 177 12.55 -9.43 -6.94
N LEU A 178 12.29 -10.73 -6.70
CA LEU A 178 13.23 -11.59 -5.96
C LEU A 178 14.55 -11.75 -6.70
N ASP A 179 14.54 -11.87 -8.04
CA ASP A 179 15.75 -11.92 -8.85
C ASP A 179 16.60 -10.64 -8.68
N LEU A 180 15.94 -9.47 -8.72
CA LEU A 180 16.62 -8.19 -8.49
C LEU A 180 17.20 -8.09 -7.08
N ILE A 181 16.43 -8.47 -6.05
CA ILE A 181 16.90 -8.40 -4.65
C ILE A 181 18.06 -9.37 -4.37
N GLN A 182 18.03 -10.57 -4.94
CA GLN A 182 19.15 -11.51 -4.80
C GLN A 182 20.44 -10.98 -5.42
N ALA A 183 20.34 -10.17 -6.47
CA ALA A 183 21.48 -9.56 -7.15
C ALA A 183 21.89 -8.20 -6.59
N LYS A 184 21.32 -7.73 -5.47
CA LYS A 184 21.41 -6.35 -4.96
C LYS A 184 22.79 -5.72 -4.92
N GLU A 185 23.84 -6.50 -4.64
CA GLU A 185 25.23 -6.00 -4.59
C GLU A 185 25.82 -5.69 -5.99
N LYS A 186 25.23 -6.24 -7.04
CA LYS A 186 25.69 -6.12 -8.43
C LYS A 186 24.81 -5.20 -9.28
N LEU A 187 23.72 -4.68 -8.70
CA LEU A 187 22.76 -3.86 -9.44
C LEU A 187 23.44 -2.60 -10.00
N ASP A 188 23.18 -2.36 -11.26
CA ASP A 188 23.47 -1.09 -11.94
C ASP A 188 22.19 -0.24 -12.01
N GLU A 189 22.30 0.95 -12.60
CA GLU A 189 21.15 1.87 -12.72
C GLU A 189 19.98 1.24 -13.47
N GLN A 190 20.22 0.40 -14.47
CA GLN A 190 19.15 -0.23 -15.24
C GLN A 190 18.32 -1.19 -14.37
N HIS A 191 18.97 -2.02 -13.55
CA HIS A 191 18.30 -2.93 -12.63
C HIS A 191 17.51 -2.16 -11.55
N ILE A 192 18.12 -1.07 -11.03
CA ILE A 192 17.42 -0.21 -10.05
C ILE A 192 16.19 0.46 -10.66
N ARG A 193 16.24 0.86 -11.94
CA ARG A 193 15.07 1.39 -12.65
C ARG A 193 13.98 0.35 -12.79
N LEU A 194 14.32 -0.91 -13.11
CA LEU A 194 13.34 -2.00 -13.16
C LEU A 194 12.68 -2.23 -11.79
N LEU A 195 13.47 -2.25 -10.72
CA LEU A 195 12.93 -2.35 -9.35
C LEU A 195 12.03 -1.16 -9.01
N PHE A 196 12.41 0.04 -9.44
CA PHE A 196 11.64 1.26 -9.23
C PHE A 196 10.29 1.21 -9.99
N GLU A 197 10.27 0.75 -11.23
CA GLU A 197 9.05 0.55 -12.02
C GLU A 197 8.10 -0.45 -11.35
N LEU A 198 8.62 -1.57 -10.83
CA LEU A 198 7.82 -2.52 -10.05
C LEU A 198 7.20 -1.84 -8.81
N ALA A 199 8.03 -1.17 -8.02
CA ALA A 199 7.61 -0.53 -6.78
C ALA A 199 6.62 0.64 -7.00
N GLN A 200 6.74 1.36 -8.12
CA GLN A 200 5.80 2.44 -8.49
C GLN A 200 4.39 1.95 -8.80
N ARG A 201 4.18 0.66 -9.10
CA ARG A 201 2.82 0.11 -9.26
C ARG A 201 2.02 0.18 -7.96
N GLY A 202 2.67 0.28 -6.82
CA GLY A 202 2.09 0.36 -5.48
C GLY A 202 2.70 -0.67 -4.53
N ASN A 203 2.31 -0.59 -3.27
CA ASN A 203 2.76 -1.55 -2.26
C ASN A 203 2.32 -2.97 -2.60
N PHE A 204 3.10 -3.94 -2.18
CA PHE A 204 2.82 -5.36 -2.41
C PHE A 204 1.42 -5.73 -1.91
N LEU A 205 0.54 -6.23 -2.80
CA LEU A 205 -0.84 -6.61 -2.53
C LEU A 205 -1.61 -5.54 -1.74
N SER A 206 -1.57 -4.29 -2.21
CA SER A 206 -2.00 -3.08 -1.49
C SER A 206 -3.42 -3.18 -0.91
N ASN A 207 -4.37 -3.77 -1.64
CA ASN A 207 -5.79 -3.87 -1.26
C ASN A 207 -6.15 -5.20 -0.56
N HIS A 208 -5.16 -5.96 -0.11
CA HIS A 208 -5.37 -7.24 0.58
C HIS A 208 -4.87 -7.15 2.04
N ASN A 209 -5.76 -7.40 2.99
CA ASN A 209 -5.47 -7.31 4.43
C ASN A 209 -5.59 -8.71 5.07
N TYR A 210 -4.69 -9.62 4.67
CA TYR A 210 -4.56 -10.93 5.30
C TYR A 210 -3.46 -10.85 6.38
N GLU A 211 -3.72 -11.35 7.58
CA GLU A 211 -2.77 -11.31 8.69
C GLU A 211 -1.41 -11.95 8.32
N TRP A 212 -1.44 -13.07 7.58
CA TRP A 212 -0.21 -13.75 7.13
C TRP A 212 0.61 -12.93 6.13
N LEU A 213 0.01 -11.93 5.49
CA LEU A 213 0.64 -11.10 4.45
C LEU A 213 1.44 -9.92 5.04
N ASP A 214 1.15 -9.49 6.27
CA ASP A 214 1.75 -8.29 6.85
C ASP A 214 3.27 -8.37 6.95
N GLN A 215 3.79 -9.55 7.32
CA GLN A 215 5.23 -9.78 7.37
C GLN A 215 5.86 -9.65 5.97
N PHE A 216 5.24 -10.22 4.93
CA PHE A 216 5.74 -10.09 3.55
C PHE A 216 5.77 -8.64 3.08
N LYS A 217 4.71 -7.88 3.37
CA LYS A 217 4.63 -6.45 3.02
C LYS A 217 5.73 -5.65 3.69
N ALA A 218 5.97 -5.87 4.98
CA ALA A 218 7.01 -5.19 5.72
C ALA A 218 8.41 -5.55 5.20
N GLU A 219 8.70 -6.84 5.01
CA GLU A 219 9.98 -7.30 4.46
C GLU A 219 10.26 -6.67 3.08
N ILE A 220 9.30 -6.77 2.15
CA ILE A 220 9.46 -6.24 0.78
C ILE A 220 9.66 -4.72 0.79
N SER A 221 8.87 -3.98 1.57
CA SER A 221 9.00 -2.52 1.64
C SER A 221 10.37 -2.11 2.18
N ASN A 222 10.84 -2.75 3.24
CA ASN A 222 12.15 -2.47 3.82
C ASN A 222 13.28 -2.80 2.84
N GLU A 223 13.23 -3.97 2.19
CA GLU A 223 14.26 -4.37 1.23
C GLU A 223 14.33 -3.42 0.02
N VAL A 224 13.19 -2.96 -0.50
CA VAL A 224 13.14 -2.00 -1.61
C VAL A 224 13.78 -0.67 -1.20
N ILE A 225 13.43 -0.16 -0.01
CA ILE A 225 13.99 1.09 0.52
C ILE A 225 15.51 0.94 0.70
N ASP A 226 15.95 -0.14 1.34
CA ASP A 226 17.38 -0.40 1.58
C ASP A 226 18.18 -0.44 0.27
N VAL A 227 17.68 -1.14 -0.76
CA VAL A 227 18.34 -1.22 -2.06
C VAL A 227 18.44 0.15 -2.71
N PHE A 228 17.38 0.96 -2.65
CA PHE A 228 17.41 2.31 -3.21
C PHE A 228 18.39 3.23 -2.49
N LEU A 229 18.47 3.16 -1.16
CA LEU A 229 19.41 3.95 -0.37
C LEU A 229 20.86 3.51 -0.61
N ILE A 230 21.12 2.19 -0.66
CA ILE A 230 22.46 1.64 -1.00
C ILE A 230 22.88 2.11 -2.39
N TYR A 231 21.99 2.03 -3.39
CA TYR A 231 22.30 2.52 -4.74
C TYR A 231 22.59 4.02 -4.72
N ALA A 232 21.77 4.83 -4.08
CA ALA A 232 21.91 6.28 -4.04
C ALA A 232 23.23 6.74 -3.41
N HIS A 233 23.80 5.95 -2.49
CA HIS A 233 25.12 6.20 -1.89
C HIS A 233 26.30 5.59 -2.68
N SER A 234 26.00 4.80 -3.71
CA SER A 234 27.05 4.16 -4.51
C SER A 234 27.67 5.11 -5.53
N ALA A 235 28.92 4.82 -5.94
CA ALA A 235 29.58 5.52 -7.03
C ALA A 235 28.90 5.30 -8.40
N LYS A 236 27.88 4.45 -8.50
CA LYS A 236 27.13 4.19 -9.74
C LYS A 236 25.94 5.15 -9.92
N ALA A 237 25.59 5.90 -8.89
CA ALA A 237 24.43 6.81 -8.89
C ALA A 237 24.81 8.17 -9.50
N HIS A 238 24.78 8.25 -10.83
CA HIS A 238 25.20 9.46 -11.56
C HIS A 238 24.03 10.31 -12.07
N ASN A 239 22.78 9.85 -11.98
CA ASN A 239 21.60 10.53 -12.51
C ASN A 239 20.85 11.27 -11.39
N PRO A 240 21.02 12.61 -11.25
CA PRO A 240 20.39 13.37 -10.16
C PRO A 240 18.86 13.37 -10.23
N GLU A 241 18.26 13.37 -11.43
CA GLU A 241 16.81 13.32 -11.60
C GLU A 241 16.26 12.02 -11.06
N PHE A 242 16.94 10.90 -11.31
CA PHE A 242 16.53 9.61 -10.80
C PHE A 242 16.73 9.50 -9.28
N LEU A 243 17.81 10.08 -8.74
CA LEU A 243 18.01 10.18 -7.29
C LEU A 243 16.90 10.97 -6.58
N ILE A 244 16.37 12.02 -7.22
CA ILE A 244 15.21 12.74 -6.69
C ILE A 244 13.97 11.85 -6.67
N GLN A 245 13.76 11.03 -7.70
CA GLN A 245 12.64 10.09 -7.75
C GLN A 245 12.74 9.03 -6.64
N ILE A 246 13.92 8.46 -6.44
CA ILE A 246 14.21 7.53 -5.34
C ILE A 246 13.90 8.17 -3.98
N ALA A 247 14.42 9.37 -3.72
CA ALA A 247 14.17 10.06 -2.48
C ALA A 247 12.68 10.35 -2.25
N ASN A 248 11.96 10.76 -3.29
CA ASN A 248 10.51 10.95 -3.21
C ASN A 248 9.76 9.64 -2.93
N PHE A 249 10.22 8.53 -3.49
CA PHE A 249 9.66 7.21 -3.21
C PHE A 249 9.84 6.84 -1.74
N VAL A 250 11.04 7.00 -1.18
CA VAL A 250 11.32 6.73 0.24
C VAL A 250 10.43 7.58 1.16
N PHE A 251 10.20 8.86 0.82
CA PHE A 251 9.31 9.74 1.59
C PHE A 251 7.85 9.30 1.66
N ASN A 252 7.39 8.44 0.74
CA ASN A 252 6.04 7.86 0.85
C ASN A 252 5.92 6.86 2.01
N PHE A 253 7.04 6.28 2.46
CA PHE A 253 7.11 5.34 3.57
C PHE A 253 7.55 6.00 4.87
N ASP A 254 8.55 6.87 4.79
CA ASP A 254 9.10 7.63 5.92
C ASP A 254 9.29 9.10 5.53
N GLN A 255 8.34 9.93 5.94
CA GLN A 255 8.32 11.37 5.65
C GLN A 255 9.49 12.14 6.29
N VAL A 256 10.14 11.54 7.29
CA VAL A 256 11.27 12.13 8.03
C VAL A 256 12.56 11.32 7.85
N SER A 257 12.68 10.59 6.75
CA SER A 257 13.92 9.94 6.36
C SER A 257 15.01 10.96 6.11
N GLU A 258 16.02 11.04 6.99
CA GLU A 258 17.18 11.91 6.85
C GLU A 258 17.96 11.60 5.57
N GLU A 259 18.15 10.32 5.27
CA GLU A 259 18.90 9.90 4.08
C GLU A 259 18.22 10.33 2.78
N ALA A 260 16.90 10.16 2.68
CA ALA A 260 16.13 10.61 1.52
C ALA A 260 16.21 12.13 1.36
N MET A 261 16.15 12.89 2.45
CA MET A 261 16.31 14.34 2.43
C MET A 261 17.70 14.74 1.92
N ILE A 262 18.76 14.11 2.43
CA ILE A 262 20.14 14.40 2.01
C ILE A 262 20.32 14.10 0.51
N ILE A 263 19.87 12.93 0.05
CA ILE A 263 19.91 12.53 -1.36
C ILE A 263 19.20 13.57 -2.23
N LYS A 264 17.98 13.95 -1.86
CA LYS A 264 17.17 14.92 -2.62
C LYS A 264 17.83 16.30 -2.67
N CYS A 265 18.34 16.80 -1.54
CA CYS A 265 18.99 18.11 -1.48
C CYS A 265 20.27 18.16 -2.32
N ARG A 266 21.12 17.12 -2.22
CA ARG A 266 22.34 17.01 -3.03
C ARG A 266 22.06 16.90 -4.50
N ALA A 267 21.11 16.07 -4.90
CA ALA A 267 20.70 15.90 -6.29
C ALA A 267 20.13 17.20 -6.88
N LEU A 268 19.29 17.92 -6.15
CA LEU A 268 18.78 19.23 -6.57
C LEU A 268 19.89 20.27 -6.68
N SER A 269 20.84 20.28 -5.74
CA SER A 269 21.98 21.21 -5.76
C SER A 269 22.92 20.92 -6.94
N SER A 270 23.19 19.67 -7.28
CA SER A 270 24.00 19.29 -8.44
C SER A 270 23.37 19.70 -9.78
N LEU A 271 22.03 19.82 -9.83
CA LEU A 271 21.28 20.37 -10.97
C LEU A 271 21.22 21.91 -10.97
N GLY A 272 21.89 22.59 -10.05
CA GLY A 272 21.81 24.04 -9.88
C GLY A 272 20.48 24.54 -9.31
N LYS A 273 19.62 23.65 -8.83
CA LYS A 273 18.28 23.97 -8.29
C LYS A 273 18.33 24.27 -6.78
N HIS A 274 19.23 25.16 -6.36
CA HIS A 274 19.50 25.44 -4.94
C HIS A 274 18.27 25.90 -4.16
N SER A 275 17.38 26.69 -4.77
CA SER A 275 16.14 27.14 -4.12
C SER A 275 15.20 25.98 -3.83
N LEU A 276 15.12 24.98 -4.72
CA LEU A 276 14.31 23.77 -4.50
C LEU A 276 14.95 22.86 -3.45
N ALA A 277 16.29 22.76 -3.43
CA ALA A 277 16.99 22.02 -2.40
C ALA A 277 16.71 22.62 -1.00
N LYS A 278 16.82 23.95 -0.89
CA LYS A 278 16.51 24.66 0.36
C LYS A 278 15.05 24.45 0.79
N LYS A 279 14.11 24.56 -0.15
CA LYS A 279 12.68 24.30 0.13
C LYS A 279 12.44 22.87 0.61
N ALA A 280 13.08 21.87 -0.02
CA ALA A 280 12.97 20.47 0.40
C ALA A 280 13.48 20.26 1.83
N PHE A 281 14.61 20.85 2.17
CA PHE A 281 15.17 20.85 3.52
C PHE A 281 14.22 21.52 4.53
N ASP A 282 13.66 22.69 4.23
CA ASP A 282 12.78 23.43 5.14
C ASP A 282 11.46 22.65 5.40
N VAL A 283 10.94 21.94 4.40
CA VAL A 283 9.77 21.04 4.57
C VAL A 283 10.13 19.90 5.52
N PHE A 284 11.27 19.24 5.28
CA PHE A 284 11.74 18.16 6.14
C PHE A 284 11.91 18.60 7.60
N ILE A 285 12.57 19.75 7.86
CA ILE A 285 12.74 20.29 9.22
C ILE A 285 11.40 20.51 9.92
N LYS A 286 10.41 21.03 9.20
CA LYS A 286 9.08 21.26 9.74
C LYS A 286 8.39 19.94 10.12
N ASP A 287 8.48 18.94 9.25
CA ASP A 287 7.86 17.64 9.48
C ASP A 287 8.58 16.86 10.58
N TYR A 288 9.92 16.95 10.63
CA TYR A 288 10.77 16.37 11.68
C TYR A 288 10.37 16.93 13.06
N ARG A 289 10.28 18.26 13.20
CA ARG A 289 9.85 18.91 14.45
C ARG A 289 8.42 18.50 14.84
N LEU A 290 7.53 18.38 13.85
CA LEU A 290 6.13 17.98 14.11
C LEU A 290 6.02 16.54 14.64
N ILE A 291 6.85 15.62 14.14
CA ILE A 291 6.79 14.20 14.47
C ILE A 291 7.56 13.90 15.76
N TYR A 292 8.78 14.43 15.89
CA TYR A 292 9.66 14.12 17.03
C TYR A 292 9.60 15.14 18.17
N ASN A 293 8.97 16.30 17.94
CA ASN A 293 8.96 17.45 18.87
C ASN A 293 10.39 17.93 19.25
N GLU A 294 11.33 17.77 18.34
CA GLU A 294 12.74 18.13 18.48
C GLU A 294 13.22 18.90 17.25
N ASP A 295 14.28 19.72 17.44
CA ASP A 295 14.95 20.39 16.34
C ASP A 295 15.96 19.46 15.67
N PHE A 296 15.95 19.45 14.33
CA PHE A 296 16.95 18.73 13.57
C PHE A 296 18.34 19.36 13.75
N ASN A 297 19.36 18.53 13.99
CA ASN A 297 20.67 18.96 14.46
C ASN A 297 21.65 19.42 13.37
N LYS A 298 21.31 19.28 12.08
CA LYS A 298 22.16 19.73 10.95
C LYS A 298 21.53 20.91 10.24
N ASN A 299 22.37 21.80 9.74
CA ASN A 299 21.91 22.91 8.91
C ASN A 299 22.06 22.58 7.42
N PHE A 300 21.41 23.37 6.55
CA PHE A 300 21.38 23.12 5.11
C PHE A 300 22.77 23.08 4.48
N ASN A 301 23.71 23.94 4.90
CA ASN A 301 25.06 24.00 4.33
C ASN A 301 25.93 22.79 4.71
N GLU A 302 25.57 22.05 5.72
CA GLU A 302 26.26 20.80 6.11
C GLU A 302 25.80 19.60 5.27
N ILE A 303 24.67 19.74 4.58
CA ILE A 303 24.04 18.66 3.81
C ILE A 303 24.44 18.67 2.35
N ILE A 304 24.57 19.85 1.74
CA ILE A 304 24.89 20.04 0.32
C ILE A 304 26.38 20.04 0.02
#